data_7aca32106d420e03f6ad691578f117e0
#
_entry.id   7aca32106d420e03f6ad691578f117e0
#
_cell.length_a   1.000
_cell.length_b   1.000
_cell.length_c   1.000
_cell.angle_alpha   90.00
_cell.angle_beta   90.00
_cell.angle_gamma   90.00
#
_symmetry.space_group_name_H-M   'P 1'
#
loop_
_entity.id
_entity.type
_entity.pdbx_description
1 polymer ?
#
loop_
_entity_poly.entity_id
_entity_poly.type
_entity_poly.pdbx_seq_one_letter_code
_entity_poly.pdbx_strand_id
1 'polypeptide(L)'
;MRILFLGAGGTGGYFGGRAAQAGADVTFLVREPRAARIREQGLRIKSPLGDATLQPQLVTQQTLQGSYDVVVLSCKAYDLASAIEAIRPAVGPDTAVLPIMNGVLQYDVLDREFEPHRVLGGLCQINATLGP
;
A
#
# COMPACT_ATOMS: atom_id res chain seq x y z
N MET A 1 15.74 1.03 -2.08
CA MET A 1 14.63 1.43 -1.18
C MET A 1 13.51 0.41 -1.28
N ARG A 2 13.14 -0.16 -0.16
CA ARG A 2 12.03 -1.13 -0.09
C ARG A 2 10.74 -0.40 0.26
N ILE A 3 9.71 -0.57 -0.56
CA ILE A 3 8.42 0.11 -0.40
C ILE A 3 7.33 -0.94 -0.23
N LEU A 4 6.53 -0.81 0.83
CA LEU A 4 5.38 -1.68 1.07
C LEU A 4 4.10 -0.88 0.85
N PHE A 5 3.21 -1.41 0.00
CA PHE A 5 1.86 -0.87 -0.17
C PHE A 5 0.88 -1.78 0.56
N LEU A 6 0.10 -1.21 1.46
CA LEU A 6 -0.99 -1.95 2.07
C LEU A 6 -2.18 -1.94 1.13
N GLY A 7 -2.51 -3.12 0.60
CA GLY A 7 -3.59 -3.29 -0.33
C GLY A 7 -3.20 -3.09 -1.78
N ALA A 8 -3.82 -3.83 -2.66
CA ALA A 8 -3.66 -3.74 -4.10
C ALA A 8 -4.99 -3.39 -4.78
N GLY A 9 -5.82 -2.60 -4.09
CA GLY A 9 -7.07 -2.09 -4.61
C GLY A 9 -6.86 -0.91 -5.54
N GLY A 10 -7.91 -0.12 -5.81
CA GLY A 10 -7.87 0.95 -6.80
C GLY A 10 -6.67 1.87 -6.71
N THR A 11 -6.57 2.62 -5.61
CA THR A 11 -5.48 3.61 -5.44
C THR A 11 -4.13 2.94 -5.23
N GLY A 12 -4.03 2.01 -4.28
CA GLY A 12 -2.79 1.32 -3.97
C GLY A 12 -2.28 0.50 -5.14
N GLY A 13 -3.17 -0.20 -5.83
CA GLY A 13 -2.82 -0.99 -7.02
C GLY A 13 -2.31 -0.12 -8.15
N TYR A 14 -2.91 1.05 -8.36
CA TYR A 14 -2.47 1.98 -9.40
C TYR A 14 -1.08 2.54 -9.10
N PHE A 15 -0.91 3.20 -7.95
CA PHE A 15 0.35 3.86 -7.64
C PHE A 15 1.47 2.84 -7.39
N GLY A 16 1.20 1.79 -6.64
CA GLY A 16 2.19 0.75 -6.38
C GLY A 16 2.56 0.00 -7.65
N GLY A 17 1.58 -0.30 -8.50
CA GLY A 17 1.81 -0.95 -9.78
C GLY A 17 2.65 -0.10 -10.73
N ARG A 18 2.36 1.20 -10.83
CA ARG A 18 3.18 2.10 -11.67
C ARG A 18 4.59 2.24 -11.14
N ALA A 19 4.77 2.31 -9.81
CA ALA A 19 6.10 2.36 -9.22
C ALA A 19 6.88 1.08 -9.52
N ALA A 20 6.24 -0.07 -9.38
CA ALA A 20 6.87 -1.37 -9.71
C ALA A 20 7.23 -1.46 -11.19
N GLN A 21 6.35 -0.98 -12.06
CA GLN A 21 6.57 -0.95 -13.50
C GLN A 21 7.80 -0.08 -13.85
N ALA A 22 8.01 0.99 -13.10
CA ALA A 22 9.16 1.88 -13.28
C ALA A 22 10.46 1.34 -12.67
N GLY A 23 10.43 0.15 -12.07
CA GLY A 23 11.62 -0.49 -11.53
C GLY A 23 11.83 -0.33 -10.03
N ALA A 24 10.89 0.27 -9.30
CA ALA A 24 10.99 0.40 -7.86
C ALA A 24 10.78 -0.95 -7.16
N ASP A 25 11.41 -1.13 -6.00
CA ASP A 25 11.25 -2.34 -5.19
C ASP A 25 9.97 -2.24 -4.36
N VAL A 26 8.86 -2.63 -4.95
CA VAL A 26 7.52 -2.53 -4.38
C VAL A 26 7.01 -3.92 -4.02
N THR A 27 6.49 -4.05 -2.80
CA THR A 27 5.80 -5.23 -2.31
C THR A 27 4.40 -4.82 -1.87
N PHE A 28 3.40 -5.65 -2.16
CA PHE A 28 2.04 -5.43 -1.71
C PHE A 28 1.72 -6.36 -0.55
N LEU A 29 1.21 -5.78 0.53
CA LEU A 29 0.65 -6.55 1.65
C LEU A 29 -0.85 -6.70 1.40
N VAL A 30 -1.29 -7.93 1.17
CA VAL A 30 -2.66 -8.24 0.82
C VAL A 30 -3.15 -9.43 1.64
N ARG A 31 -4.46 -9.62 1.68
CA ARG A 31 -5.06 -10.81 2.28
C ARG A 31 -4.92 -11.99 1.34
N GLU A 32 -4.91 -13.21 1.88
CA GLU A 32 -4.65 -14.42 1.11
C GLU A 32 -5.55 -14.60 -0.12
N PRO A 33 -6.88 -14.38 -0.07
CA PRO A 33 -7.70 -14.51 -1.27
C PRO A 33 -7.28 -13.56 -2.40
N ARG A 34 -6.89 -12.33 -2.05
CA ARG A 34 -6.42 -11.36 -3.03
C ARG A 34 -5.04 -11.75 -3.57
N ALA A 35 -4.16 -12.23 -2.70
CA ALA A 35 -2.84 -12.71 -3.10
C ALA A 35 -2.93 -13.84 -4.11
N ALA A 36 -3.77 -14.84 -3.83
CA ALA A 36 -3.98 -15.97 -4.73
C ALA A 36 -4.47 -15.51 -6.11
N ARG A 37 -5.41 -14.56 -6.13
CA ARG A 37 -5.96 -14.03 -7.37
C ARG A 37 -4.92 -13.28 -8.18
N ILE A 38 -4.08 -12.47 -7.53
CA ILE A 38 -3.02 -11.73 -8.21
C ILE A 38 -1.94 -12.68 -8.73
N ARG A 39 -1.59 -13.71 -7.99
CA ARG A 39 -0.62 -14.72 -8.45
C ARG A 39 -1.11 -15.41 -9.73
N GLU A 40 -2.40 -15.66 -9.81
CA GLU A 40 -3.01 -16.35 -10.95
C GLU A 40 -3.17 -15.43 -12.15
N GLN A 41 -3.68 -14.22 -11.96
CA GLN A 41 -4.10 -13.33 -13.04
C GLN A 41 -3.20 -12.12 -13.24
N GLY A 42 -2.28 -11.85 -12.32
CA GLY A 42 -1.48 -10.64 -12.30
C GLY A 42 -2.26 -9.44 -11.76
N LEU A 43 -1.54 -8.36 -11.51
CA LEU A 43 -2.11 -7.07 -11.15
C LEU A 43 -2.34 -6.29 -12.44
N ARG A 44 -3.60 -6.02 -12.76
CA ARG A 44 -3.99 -5.34 -13.99
C ARG A 44 -4.31 -3.88 -13.73
N ILE A 45 -3.68 -3.02 -14.52
CA ILE A 45 -3.94 -1.58 -14.50
C ILE A 45 -4.58 -1.22 -15.85
N LYS A 46 -5.75 -0.60 -15.79
CA LYS A 46 -6.40 -0.02 -16.95
C LYS A 46 -6.51 1.48 -16.76
N SER A 47 -5.92 2.24 -17.65
CA SER A 47 -5.85 3.69 -17.51
C SER A 47 -5.76 4.37 -18.88
N PRO A 48 -6.31 5.59 -19.01
CA PRO A 48 -6.08 6.40 -20.21
C PRO A 48 -4.60 6.66 -20.48
N LEU A 49 -3.75 6.55 -19.44
CA LEU A 49 -2.30 6.73 -19.57
C LEU A 49 -1.57 5.45 -19.97
N GLY A 50 -2.30 4.37 -20.21
CA GLY A 50 -1.75 3.08 -20.61
C GLY A 50 -2.15 1.96 -19.68
N ASP A 51 -2.43 0.80 -20.26
CA ASP A 51 -2.77 -0.41 -19.53
C ASP A 51 -1.49 -1.18 -19.20
N ALA A 52 -1.51 -1.92 -18.11
CA ALA A 52 -0.39 -2.79 -17.73
C ALA A 52 -0.90 -4.01 -16.98
N THR A 53 -0.15 -5.10 -17.08
CA THR A 53 -0.36 -6.31 -16.28
C THR A 53 0.98 -6.67 -15.65
N LEU A 54 1.01 -6.82 -14.33
CA LEU A 54 2.23 -7.01 -13.57
C LEU A 54 2.14 -8.28 -12.72
N GLN A 55 3.30 -8.88 -12.44
CA GLN A 55 3.42 -9.92 -11.43
C GLN A 55 4.20 -9.33 -10.25
N PRO A 56 3.52 -8.66 -9.33
CA PRO A 56 4.19 -7.93 -8.25
C PRO A 56 4.66 -8.86 -7.15
N GLN A 57 5.57 -8.36 -6.31
CA GLN A 57 5.92 -9.01 -5.06
C GLN A 57 4.74 -8.90 -4.09
N LEU A 58 4.36 -10.01 -3.48
CA LEU A 58 3.20 -10.09 -2.58
C LEU A 58 3.61 -10.69 -1.25
N VAL A 59 3.07 -10.15 -0.17
CA VAL A 59 3.14 -10.76 1.16
C VAL A 59 1.77 -10.71 1.81
N THR A 60 1.54 -11.63 2.74
CA THR A 60 0.39 -11.60 3.65
C THR A 60 0.91 -11.30 5.06
N GLN A 61 0.01 -11.16 6.04
CA GLN A 61 0.42 -10.97 7.43
C GLN A 61 1.30 -12.12 7.93
N GLN A 62 1.07 -13.33 7.42
CA GLN A 62 1.82 -14.51 7.82
C GLN A 62 3.22 -14.57 7.19
N THR A 63 3.42 -13.91 6.04
CA THR A 63 4.68 -13.96 5.32
C THR A 63 5.48 -12.66 5.36
N LEU A 64 4.92 -11.62 5.98
CA LEU A 64 5.58 -10.32 6.09
C LEU A 64 6.83 -10.43 6.95
N GLN A 65 7.98 -10.03 6.42
CA GLN A 65 9.27 -10.12 7.11
C GLN A 65 10.08 -8.85 6.91
N GLY A 66 10.71 -8.41 8.00
CA GLY A 66 11.62 -7.27 7.97
C GLY A 66 10.93 -5.93 7.88
N SER A 67 11.70 -4.87 8.00
CA SER A 67 11.21 -3.51 7.88
C SER A 67 11.36 -3.00 6.45
N TYR A 68 10.56 -2.01 6.11
CA TYR A 68 10.59 -1.34 4.82
C TYR A 68 11.00 0.11 5.01
N ASP A 69 11.50 0.74 3.97
CA ASP A 69 11.89 2.16 4.03
C ASP A 69 10.66 3.07 4.02
N VAL A 70 9.65 2.71 3.24
CA VAL A 70 8.39 3.44 3.16
C VAL A 70 7.24 2.43 3.19
N VAL A 71 6.23 2.72 4.00
CA VAL A 71 4.98 1.98 4.04
C VAL A 71 3.87 2.91 3.59
N VAL A 72 3.20 2.56 2.51
CA VAL A 72 2.12 3.37 1.93
C VAL A 72 0.78 2.77 2.32
N LEU A 73 -0.06 3.57 2.98
CA LEU A 73 -1.40 3.17 3.39
C LEU A 73 -2.42 3.68 2.38
N SER A 74 -3.11 2.77 1.71
CA SER A 74 -4.15 3.11 0.73
C SER A 74 -5.48 2.45 1.08
N CYS A 75 -5.81 2.41 2.35
CA CYS A 75 -7.07 1.86 2.84
C CYS A 75 -8.10 2.98 3.04
N LYS A 76 -9.34 2.58 3.30
CA LYS A 76 -10.38 3.53 3.70
C LYS A 76 -10.23 3.85 5.19
N ALA A 77 -10.71 5.03 5.60
CA ALA A 77 -10.53 5.50 6.97
C ALA A 77 -11.10 4.52 8.02
N TYR A 78 -12.22 3.85 7.72
CA TYR A 78 -12.81 2.90 8.66
C TYR A 78 -12.02 1.60 8.82
N ASP A 79 -11.06 1.34 7.91
CA ASP A 79 -10.17 0.18 8.00
C ASP A 79 -8.84 0.52 8.68
N LEU A 80 -8.67 1.76 9.14
CA LEU A 80 -7.37 2.26 9.60
C LEU A 80 -6.79 1.47 10.76
N ALA A 81 -7.62 1.09 11.74
CA ALA A 81 -7.14 0.35 12.91
C ALA A 81 -6.54 -1.00 12.52
N SER A 82 -7.22 -1.76 11.66
CA SER A 82 -6.70 -3.05 11.18
C SER A 82 -5.50 -2.86 10.25
N ALA A 83 -5.48 -1.78 9.46
CA ALA A 83 -4.36 -1.45 8.61
C ALA A 83 -3.09 -1.19 9.43
N ILE A 84 -3.19 -0.41 10.51
CA ILE A 84 -2.08 -0.11 11.41
C ILE A 84 -1.50 -1.40 12.00
N GLU A 85 -2.36 -2.29 12.49
CA GLU A 85 -1.88 -3.56 13.03
C GLU A 85 -1.21 -4.42 11.97
N ALA A 86 -1.72 -4.41 10.75
CA ALA A 86 -1.14 -5.19 9.65
C ALA A 86 0.27 -4.72 9.27
N ILE A 87 0.53 -3.41 9.28
CA ILE A 87 1.83 -2.87 8.86
C ILE A 87 2.84 -2.75 9.99
N ARG A 88 2.41 -2.84 11.25
CA ARG A 88 3.27 -2.63 12.40
C ARG A 88 4.58 -3.42 12.33
N PRO A 89 4.60 -4.70 11.94
CA PRO A 89 5.86 -5.44 11.81
C PRO A 89 6.80 -4.92 10.73
N ALA A 90 6.29 -4.16 9.76
CA ALA A 90 7.09 -3.61 8.67
C ALA A 90 7.67 -2.23 8.98
N VAL A 91 7.24 -1.60 10.09
CA VAL A 91 7.68 -0.26 10.47
C VAL A 91 8.85 -0.38 11.44
N GLY A 92 10.05 -0.11 10.94
CA GLY A 92 11.27 -0.07 11.73
C GLY A 92 11.64 1.36 12.14
N PRO A 93 12.83 1.54 12.76
CA PRO A 93 13.24 2.85 13.26
C PRO A 93 13.34 3.93 12.18
N ASP A 94 13.65 3.55 10.95
CA ASP A 94 13.86 4.50 9.84
C ASP A 94 12.75 4.45 8.80
N THR A 95 11.63 3.79 9.11
CA THR A 95 10.52 3.66 8.18
C THR A 95 9.66 4.92 8.17
N ALA A 96 9.35 5.43 6.98
CA ALA A 96 8.36 6.48 6.79
C ALA A 96 6.99 5.86 6.49
N VAL A 97 5.93 6.44 7.02
CA VAL A 97 4.55 6.01 6.78
C VAL A 97 3.86 7.08 5.96
N LEU A 98 3.40 6.72 4.77
CA LEU A 98 2.75 7.65 3.84
C LEU A 98 1.30 7.23 3.61
N PRO A 99 0.33 7.93 4.21
CA PRO A 99 -1.06 7.67 3.91
C PRO A 99 -1.47 8.36 2.61
N ILE A 100 -2.08 7.61 1.69
CA ILE A 100 -2.71 8.17 0.48
C ILE A 100 -4.21 7.98 0.58
N MET A 101 -4.80 8.67 1.54
CA MET A 101 -6.20 8.57 1.92
C MET A 101 -6.82 9.95 1.90
N ASN A 102 -8.12 10.01 1.64
CA ASN A 102 -8.86 11.26 1.73
C ASN A 102 -9.19 11.58 3.20
N GLY A 103 -9.13 12.87 3.56
CA GLY A 103 -9.44 13.33 4.90
C GLY A 103 -8.18 13.61 5.71
N VAL A 104 -8.36 14.05 6.97
CA VAL A 104 -7.27 14.48 7.84
C VAL A 104 -7.23 13.78 9.19
N LEU A 105 -8.32 13.10 9.58
CA LEU A 105 -8.41 12.47 10.90
C LEU A 105 -7.42 11.31 11.06
N GLN A 106 -7.05 10.65 9.98
CA GLN A 106 -6.09 9.56 10.02
C GLN A 106 -4.71 10.01 10.50
N TYR A 107 -4.34 11.29 10.30
CA TYR A 107 -3.03 11.78 10.73
C TYR A 107 -2.90 11.79 12.25
N ASP A 108 -3.96 12.15 12.98
CA ASP A 108 -3.94 12.11 14.44
C ASP A 108 -3.70 10.70 14.96
N VAL A 109 -4.36 9.71 14.35
CA VAL A 109 -4.20 8.31 14.73
C VAL A 109 -2.80 7.81 14.39
N LEU A 110 -2.32 8.09 13.18
CA LEU A 110 -1.01 7.65 12.74
C LEU A 110 0.12 8.29 13.54
N ASP A 111 0.02 9.58 13.85
CA ASP A 111 1.00 10.29 14.68
C ASP A 111 1.12 9.68 16.07
N ARG A 112 -0.02 9.25 16.63
CA ARG A 112 -0.06 8.62 17.95
C ARG A 112 0.58 7.23 17.93
N GLU A 113 0.39 6.47 16.83
CA GLU A 113 0.85 5.09 16.74
C GLU A 113 2.30 4.94 16.26
N PHE A 114 2.78 5.87 15.42
CA PHE A 114 4.08 5.74 14.76
C PHE A 114 5.03 6.90 14.97
N GLU A 115 4.70 7.84 15.85
CA GLU A 115 5.45 9.08 16.06
C GLU A 115 5.33 10.05 14.86
N PRO A 116 5.09 11.35 15.12
CA PRO A 116 4.79 12.33 14.06
C PRO A 116 5.86 12.45 12.97
N HIS A 117 7.14 12.33 13.33
CA HIS A 117 8.22 12.50 12.36
C HIS A 117 8.30 11.39 11.30
N ARG A 118 7.61 10.28 11.52
CA ARG A 118 7.58 9.15 10.58
C ARG A 118 6.43 9.24 9.58
N VAL A 119 5.42 10.05 9.89
CA VAL A 119 4.20 10.13 9.09
C VAL A 119 4.34 11.27 8.09
N LEU A 120 4.28 10.93 6.81
CA LEU A 120 4.37 11.91 5.73
C LEU A 120 2.98 12.36 5.31
N GLY A 121 2.85 13.63 4.88
CA GLY A 121 1.61 14.13 4.32
C GLY A 121 1.39 13.59 2.91
N GLY A 122 0.18 13.11 2.65
CA GLY A 122 -0.17 12.62 1.32
C GLY A 122 -1.63 12.88 1.01
N LEU A 123 -1.91 13.40 -0.18
CA LEU A 123 -3.26 13.59 -0.70
C LEU A 123 -3.33 12.96 -2.08
N CYS A 124 -4.34 12.12 -2.28
CA CYS A 124 -4.56 11.47 -3.55
C CYS A 124 -5.86 11.96 -4.17
N GLN A 125 -5.77 12.48 -5.39
CA GLN A 125 -6.94 12.88 -6.18
C GLN A 125 -6.98 12.01 -7.43
N ILE A 126 -7.54 10.83 -7.30
CA ILE A 126 -7.64 9.87 -8.39
C ILE A 126 -8.96 9.12 -8.28
N ASN A 127 -9.58 8.88 -9.43
CA ASN A 127 -10.71 7.97 -9.53
C ASN A 127 -10.17 6.60 -9.95
N ALA A 128 -9.98 5.74 -8.98
CA ALA A 128 -9.53 4.39 -9.21
C ALA A 128 -10.47 3.42 -8.51
N THR A 129 -10.90 2.40 -9.24
CA THR A 129 -11.78 1.38 -8.70
C THR A 129 -11.20 0.00 -8.94
N LEU A 130 -11.52 -0.92 -8.05
CA LEU A 130 -11.16 -2.31 -8.24
C LEU A 130 -12.15 -2.92 -9.24
N GLY A 131 -11.63 -3.37 -10.37
CA GLY A 131 -12.44 -3.98 -11.41
C GLY A 131 -12.84 -5.41 -11.09
N PRO A 132 -13.73 -5.97 -11.89
CA PRO A 132 -14.13 -7.37 -11.75
C PRO A 132 -13.00 -8.35 -12.02
#